data_c0e63955c09b2cd45add1c39328533be
#
_entry.id   c0e63955c09b2cd45add1c39328533be
#
_cell.length_a   1.000
_cell.length_b   1.000
_cell.length_c   1.000
_cell.angle_alpha   90.00
_cell.angle_beta   90.00
_cell.angle_gamma   90.00
#
_symmetry.space_group_name_H-M   'P 1'
#
loop_
_entity.id
_entity.type
_entity.pdbx_description
1 polymer ?
#
loop_
_entity_poly.entity_id
_entity_poly.type
_entity_poly.pdbx_seq_one_letter_code
_entity_poly.pdbx_strand_id
1 'polypeptide(L)'
;GSGLSGSDIYRHRRWVEGEVEYYDDEWGNIWRRMVNGSTGGEVFKPALDDWRKLDGLRMPDFDNPKRYEEMAAHFAQPTDRFKMAWLPGWVFASSRYLRKMEIYFMDLIEYREEIDCLHAKVTGLLERTIRLIGKAGAEGVIFCEDLGVQDRVLIGPEMWRDVFKPH
;
A
#
# COMPACT_ATOMS: atom_id res chain seq x y z
N GLY A 1 3.59 -14.40 -10.82
CA GLY A 1 3.79 -13.89 -9.45
C GLY A 1 2.59 -14.21 -8.58
N SER A 2 2.80 -14.40 -7.30
CA SER A 2 1.75 -14.64 -6.31
C SER A 2 1.63 -13.42 -5.38
N GLY A 3 0.41 -13.12 -4.93
CA GLY A 3 0.11 -12.08 -3.95
C GLY A 3 -0.29 -12.69 -2.60
N LEU A 4 -0.48 -11.82 -1.59
CA LEU A 4 -1.00 -12.25 -0.30
C LEU A 4 -2.50 -12.60 -0.44
N SER A 5 -2.93 -13.72 0.14
CA SER A 5 -4.34 -14.00 0.32
C SER A 5 -4.93 -13.16 1.46
N GLY A 6 -6.21 -12.87 1.41
CA GLY A 6 -6.78 -11.96 2.41
C GLY A 6 -8.28 -11.97 2.53
N SER A 7 -9.02 -12.65 1.65
CA SER A 7 -10.48 -12.66 1.65
C SER A 7 -11.09 -13.14 2.96
N ASP A 8 -10.42 -14.07 3.65
CA ASP A 8 -10.88 -14.64 4.93
C ASP A 8 -10.39 -13.83 6.15
N ILE A 9 -9.41 -12.92 5.94
CA ILE A 9 -8.81 -12.11 7.00
C ILE A 9 -9.43 -10.72 7.02
N TYR A 10 -9.69 -10.15 5.85
CA TYR A 10 -10.32 -8.86 5.70
C TYR A 10 -11.42 -8.92 4.64
N ARG A 11 -12.64 -8.57 5.03
CA ARG A 11 -13.79 -8.47 4.15
C ARG A 11 -14.11 -7.01 3.86
N HIS A 12 -13.89 -6.58 2.63
CA HIS A 12 -14.23 -5.24 2.16
C HIS A 12 -15.72 -4.94 2.33
N ARG A 13 -16.02 -3.78 2.88
CA ARG A 13 -17.37 -3.21 2.81
C ARG A 13 -17.52 -2.49 1.47
N ARG A 14 -18.66 -2.69 0.83
CA ARG A 14 -19.01 -2.01 -0.43
C ARG A 14 -20.44 -1.55 -0.37
N TRP A 15 -20.68 -0.34 -0.89
CA TRP A 15 -22.04 0.19 -1.03
C TRP A 15 -22.09 1.15 -2.22
N VAL A 16 -23.31 1.43 -2.73
CA VAL A 16 -23.55 2.30 -3.88
C VAL A 16 -24.51 3.41 -3.47
N GLU A 17 -24.18 4.64 -3.83
CA GLU A 17 -25.02 5.82 -3.68
C GLU A 17 -25.14 6.50 -5.05
N GLY A 18 -26.32 6.38 -5.69
CA GLY A 18 -26.52 6.86 -7.05
C GLY A 18 -25.61 6.11 -8.06
N GLU A 19 -24.77 6.85 -8.77
CA GLU A 19 -23.81 6.30 -9.73
C GLU A 19 -22.40 6.08 -9.16
N VAL A 20 -22.24 6.26 -7.84
CA VAL A 20 -20.94 6.13 -7.16
C VAL A 20 -20.91 4.89 -6.29
N GLU A 21 -19.92 4.04 -6.50
CA GLU A 21 -19.57 2.93 -5.62
C GLU A 21 -18.51 3.38 -4.62
N TYR A 22 -18.71 3.02 -3.35
CA TYR A 22 -17.76 3.20 -2.26
C TYR A 22 -17.28 1.85 -1.77
N TYR A 23 -16.02 1.77 -1.34
CA TYR A 23 -15.46 0.58 -0.69
C TYR A 23 -14.32 0.98 0.27
N ASP A 24 -14.12 0.18 1.31
CA ASP A 24 -12.98 0.35 2.20
C ASP A 24 -11.80 -0.55 1.81
N ASP A 25 -10.62 -0.22 2.34
CA ASP A 25 -9.42 -1.04 2.26
C ASP A 25 -8.90 -1.43 3.66
N GLU A 26 -7.94 -2.33 3.71
CA GLU A 26 -7.35 -2.80 4.97
C GLU A 26 -6.55 -1.71 5.71
N TRP A 27 -6.17 -0.64 5.02
CA TRP A 27 -5.50 0.53 5.60
C TRP A 27 -6.48 1.48 6.30
N GLY A 28 -7.79 1.25 6.13
CA GLY A 28 -8.86 2.05 6.71
C GLY A 28 -9.31 3.22 5.84
N ASN A 29 -8.81 3.33 4.61
CA ASN A 29 -9.31 4.33 3.66
C ASN A 29 -10.69 3.93 3.14
N ILE A 30 -11.49 4.93 2.79
CA ILE A 30 -12.70 4.76 1.99
C ILE A 30 -12.41 5.29 0.60
N TRP A 31 -12.63 4.44 -0.40
CA TRP A 31 -12.46 4.74 -1.81
C TRP A 31 -13.82 5.01 -2.46
N ARG A 32 -13.82 5.75 -3.54
CA ARG A 32 -14.99 5.93 -4.40
C ARG A 32 -14.61 5.81 -5.88
N ARG A 33 -15.55 5.30 -6.67
CA ARG A 33 -15.44 5.26 -8.13
C ARG A 33 -16.82 5.35 -8.77
N MET A 34 -16.88 5.73 -10.04
CA MET A 34 -18.11 5.61 -10.81
C MET A 34 -18.43 4.13 -11.06
N VAL A 35 -19.69 3.73 -10.88
CA VAL A 35 -20.13 2.34 -11.08
C VAL A 35 -19.77 1.83 -12.47
N ASN A 36 -19.90 2.68 -13.51
CA ASN A 36 -19.57 2.37 -14.89
C ASN A 36 -18.17 2.85 -15.30
N GLY A 37 -17.33 3.24 -14.35
CA GLY A 37 -15.98 3.75 -14.61
C GLY A 37 -14.97 2.63 -14.83
N SER A 38 -13.99 2.89 -15.68
CA SER A 38 -12.87 1.97 -15.98
C SER A 38 -11.70 2.08 -14.99
N THR A 39 -11.73 3.03 -14.06
CA THR A 39 -10.65 3.31 -13.11
C THR A 39 -10.85 2.64 -11.77
N GLY A 40 -9.75 2.39 -11.05
CA GLY A 40 -9.77 1.85 -9.68
C GLY A 40 -10.40 2.79 -8.64
N GLY A 41 -10.63 4.06 -9.01
CA GLY A 41 -11.19 5.07 -8.12
C GLY A 41 -10.15 5.94 -7.43
N GLU A 42 -10.61 6.76 -6.50
CA GLU A 42 -9.79 7.67 -5.69
C GLU A 42 -10.12 7.53 -4.21
N VAL A 43 -9.20 7.94 -3.34
CA VAL A 43 -9.46 7.98 -1.90
C VAL A 43 -10.47 9.11 -1.62
N PHE A 44 -11.66 8.72 -1.18
CA PHE A 44 -12.70 9.63 -0.75
C PHE A 44 -12.45 10.13 0.67
N LYS A 45 -12.21 9.19 1.61
CA LYS A 45 -11.90 9.51 3.00
C LYS A 45 -10.62 8.77 3.41
N PRO A 46 -9.53 9.49 3.65
CA PRO A 46 -8.28 8.89 4.10
C PRO A 46 -8.39 8.41 5.56
N ALA A 47 -7.65 7.37 5.89
CA ALA A 47 -7.60 6.85 7.26
C ALA A 47 -6.86 7.81 8.20
N LEU A 48 -5.87 8.52 7.69
CA LEU A 48 -5.06 9.50 8.42
C LEU A 48 -5.41 10.94 7.94
N ASP A 49 -6.61 11.39 8.24
CA ASP A 49 -7.08 12.75 7.92
C ASP A 49 -6.51 13.84 8.86
N ASP A 50 -5.95 13.43 10.01
CA ASP A 50 -5.35 14.30 11.03
C ASP A 50 -4.11 13.63 11.62
N TRP A 51 -2.99 14.34 11.72
CA TRP A 51 -1.73 13.83 12.25
C TRP A 51 -1.81 13.33 13.70
N ARG A 52 -2.72 13.87 14.51
CA ARG A 52 -2.99 13.38 15.88
C ARG A 52 -3.43 11.93 15.94
N LYS A 53 -3.86 11.34 14.81
CA LYS A 53 -4.26 9.93 14.70
C LYS A 53 -3.09 9.00 14.34
N LEU A 54 -1.90 9.55 14.04
CA LEU A 54 -0.76 8.77 13.54
C LEU A 54 -0.34 7.65 14.50
N ASP A 55 -0.32 7.90 15.80
CA ASP A 55 0.08 6.89 16.79
C ASP A 55 -0.92 5.73 16.88
N GLY A 56 -2.21 6.04 16.74
CA GLY A 56 -3.29 5.06 16.72
C GLY A 56 -3.65 4.51 15.34
N LEU A 57 -2.87 4.84 14.30
CA LEU A 57 -3.14 4.38 12.95
C LEU A 57 -3.09 2.85 12.87
N ARG A 58 -4.24 2.26 12.50
CA ARG A 58 -4.33 0.81 12.32
C ARG A 58 -3.68 0.42 11.00
N MET A 59 -2.64 -0.41 11.10
CA MET A 59 -1.98 -0.99 9.94
C MET A 59 -2.66 -2.32 9.55
N PRO A 60 -2.61 -2.73 8.27
CA PRO A 60 -3.04 -4.06 7.85
C PRO A 60 -2.32 -5.18 8.59
N ASP A 61 -3.04 -6.26 8.87
CA ASP A 61 -2.46 -7.45 9.51
C ASP A 61 -1.74 -8.32 8.48
N PHE A 62 -0.59 -7.83 7.99
CA PHE A 62 0.27 -8.59 7.08
C PHE A 62 1.18 -9.59 7.81
N ASP A 63 1.23 -9.55 9.14
CA ASP A 63 1.97 -10.53 9.94
C ASP A 63 1.21 -11.86 10.08
N ASN A 64 -0.06 -11.93 9.68
CA ASN A 64 -0.89 -13.13 9.78
C ASN A 64 -0.40 -14.25 8.85
N PRO A 65 0.04 -15.41 9.37
CA PRO A 65 0.63 -16.48 8.58
C PRO A 65 -0.33 -17.09 7.54
N LYS A 66 -1.64 -17.03 7.77
CA LYS A 66 -2.64 -17.52 6.80
C LYS A 66 -2.55 -16.83 5.45
N ARG A 67 -2.07 -15.57 5.40
CA ARG A 67 -1.89 -14.82 4.15
C ARG A 67 -0.87 -15.43 3.20
N TYR A 68 0.03 -16.28 3.72
CA TYR A 68 1.16 -16.84 3.00
C TYR A 68 0.97 -18.32 2.64
N GLU A 69 -0.08 -18.99 3.12
CA GLU A 69 -0.32 -20.42 2.90
C GLU A 69 -0.47 -20.77 1.42
N GLU A 70 -1.29 -20.04 0.69
CA GLU A 70 -1.47 -20.24 -0.76
C GLU A 70 -0.20 -19.96 -1.55
N MET A 71 0.52 -18.89 -1.17
CA MET A 71 1.81 -18.53 -1.77
C MET A 71 2.85 -19.63 -1.54
N ALA A 72 2.95 -20.15 -0.32
CA ALA A 72 3.87 -21.22 0.02
C ALA A 72 3.54 -22.51 -0.74
N ALA A 73 2.26 -22.88 -0.82
CA ALA A 73 1.79 -24.02 -1.59
C ALA A 73 2.11 -23.87 -3.10
N HIS A 74 1.92 -22.67 -3.65
CA HIS A 74 2.26 -22.37 -5.04
C HIS A 74 3.76 -22.47 -5.31
N PHE A 75 4.60 -21.88 -4.44
CA PHE A 75 6.06 -21.88 -4.63
C PHE A 75 6.73 -23.20 -4.27
N ALA A 76 6.04 -24.10 -3.55
CA ALA A 76 6.51 -25.46 -3.32
C ALA A 76 6.48 -26.34 -4.59
N GLN A 77 5.72 -25.92 -5.62
CA GLN A 77 5.66 -26.68 -6.88
C GLN A 77 6.97 -26.58 -7.65
N PRO A 78 7.46 -27.69 -8.23
CA PRO A 78 8.64 -27.68 -9.07
C PRO A 78 8.47 -26.74 -10.27
N THR A 79 9.47 -25.90 -10.52
CA THR A 79 9.47 -24.98 -11.66
C THR A 79 10.91 -24.57 -12.00
N ASP A 80 11.16 -24.28 -13.28
CA ASP A 80 12.37 -23.64 -13.79
C ASP A 80 12.28 -22.10 -13.82
N ARG A 81 11.13 -21.55 -13.39
CA ARG A 81 10.87 -20.11 -13.41
C ARG A 81 11.25 -19.49 -12.07
N PHE A 82 11.72 -18.24 -12.14
CA PHE A 82 12.00 -17.43 -10.96
C PHE A 82 10.70 -17.11 -10.19
N LYS A 83 10.71 -17.34 -8.89
CA LYS A 83 9.52 -17.21 -8.02
C LYS A 83 9.37 -15.80 -7.49
N MET A 84 8.48 -15.02 -8.12
CA MET A 84 8.23 -13.62 -7.75
C MET A 84 6.92 -13.47 -7.00
N ALA A 85 6.92 -12.68 -5.93
CA ALA A 85 5.72 -12.30 -5.21
C ALA A 85 5.45 -10.80 -5.32
N TRP A 86 4.17 -10.42 -5.33
CA TRP A 86 3.75 -9.03 -5.25
C TRP A 86 3.80 -8.53 -3.82
N LEU A 87 4.43 -7.37 -3.61
CA LEU A 87 4.36 -6.66 -2.34
C LEU A 87 3.02 -5.91 -2.24
N PRO A 88 2.30 -6.00 -1.09
CA PRO A 88 0.94 -5.45 -0.96
C PRO A 88 0.89 -3.92 -0.74
N GLY A 89 1.95 -3.22 -1.00
CA GLY A 89 2.07 -1.78 -0.89
C GLY A 89 3.52 -1.31 -1.04
N TRP A 90 3.69 -0.02 -1.00
CA TRP A 90 4.98 0.66 -1.04
C TRP A 90 4.86 2.04 -0.40
N VAL A 91 5.98 2.63 -0.04
CA VAL A 91 5.98 3.77 0.89
C VAL A 91 5.23 4.99 0.34
N PHE A 92 5.53 5.41 -0.88
CA PHE A 92 4.88 6.59 -1.47
C PHE A 92 3.39 6.37 -1.70
N ALA A 93 2.98 5.29 -2.38
CA ALA A 93 1.58 5.07 -2.68
C ALA A 93 0.74 4.83 -1.41
N SER A 94 1.20 4.00 -0.48
CA SER A 94 0.45 3.74 0.75
C SER A 94 0.30 5.02 1.58
N SER A 95 1.36 5.81 1.72
CA SER A 95 1.33 7.05 2.49
C SER A 95 0.43 8.12 1.87
N ARG A 96 0.51 8.31 0.54
CA ARG A 96 -0.36 9.27 -0.15
C ARG A 96 -1.84 8.87 -0.12
N TYR A 97 -2.17 7.57 -0.06
CA TYR A 97 -3.55 7.12 0.12
C TYR A 97 -4.04 7.35 1.54
N LEU A 98 -3.20 7.10 2.54
CA LEU A 98 -3.51 7.33 3.94
C LEU A 98 -3.76 8.81 4.27
N ARG A 99 -3.11 9.73 3.56
CA ARG A 99 -3.24 11.18 3.77
C ARG A 99 -4.13 11.88 2.75
N LYS A 100 -4.46 11.24 1.63
CA LYS A 100 -4.95 11.83 0.39
C LYS A 100 -3.87 12.62 -0.34
N MET A 101 -3.78 12.43 -1.66
CA MET A 101 -2.64 12.87 -2.47
C MET A 101 -2.30 14.36 -2.33
N GLU A 102 -3.31 15.22 -2.39
CA GLU A 102 -3.12 16.68 -2.36
C GLU A 102 -2.55 17.14 -1.02
N ILE A 103 -3.08 16.60 0.08
CA ILE A 103 -2.61 16.91 1.44
C ILE A 103 -1.23 16.34 1.66
N TYR A 104 -0.98 15.11 1.21
CA TYR A 104 0.30 14.46 1.35
C TYR A 104 1.45 15.24 0.71
N PHE A 105 1.24 15.82 -0.48
CA PHE A 105 2.26 16.65 -1.12
C PHE A 105 2.56 17.94 -0.35
N MET A 106 1.58 18.54 0.29
CA MET A 106 1.81 19.69 1.18
C MET A 106 2.58 19.25 2.43
N ASP A 107 2.18 18.14 3.02
CA ASP A 107 2.80 17.58 4.22
C ASP A 107 4.28 17.19 4.03
N LEU A 108 4.71 16.80 2.83
CA LEU A 108 6.12 16.55 2.51
C LEU A 108 7.03 17.77 2.81
N ILE A 109 6.43 18.97 2.85
CA ILE A 109 7.14 20.23 3.10
C ILE A 109 6.83 20.74 4.51
N GLU A 110 5.57 20.71 4.94
CA GLU A 110 5.08 21.38 6.14
C GLU A 110 5.14 20.49 7.40
N TYR A 111 5.07 19.15 7.24
CA TYR A 111 4.97 18.18 8.34
C TYR A 111 6.00 17.06 8.19
N ARG A 112 7.27 17.45 8.05
CA ARG A 112 8.34 16.52 7.73
C ARG A 112 8.54 15.43 8.78
N GLU A 113 8.44 15.75 10.05
CA GLU A 113 8.63 14.79 11.15
C GLU A 113 7.50 13.74 11.14
N GLU A 114 6.26 14.17 10.92
CA GLU A 114 5.11 13.28 10.83
C GLU A 114 5.18 12.39 9.59
N ILE A 115 5.65 12.93 8.46
CA ILE A 115 5.91 12.15 7.24
C ILE A 115 6.96 11.07 7.50
N ASP A 116 8.09 11.42 8.12
CA ASP A 116 9.15 10.46 8.43
C ASP A 116 8.63 9.35 9.37
N CYS A 117 7.81 9.70 10.37
CA CYS A 117 7.14 8.73 11.24
C CYS A 117 6.17 7.81 10.47
N LEU A 118 5.36 8.37 9.57
CA LEU A 118 4.45 7.60 8.73
C LEU A 118 5.22 6.65 7.82
N HIS A 119 6.25 7.14 7.14
CA HIS A 119 7.10 6.34 6.26
C HIS A 119 7.77 5.20 7.03
N ALA A 120 8.31 5.46 8.21
CA ALA A 120 8.92 4.43 9.06
C ALA A 120 7.90 3.34 9.47
N LYS A 121 6.65 3.70 9.80
CA LYS A 121 5.59 2.73 10.10
C LYS A 121 5.27 1.85 8.88
N VAL A 122 5.10 2.46 7.69
CA VAL A 122 4.82 1.72 6.44
C VAL A 122 6.00 0.82 6.07
N THR A 123 7.22 1.35 6.08
CA THR A 123 8.45 0.59 5.78
C THR A 123 8.60 -0.60 6.71
N GLY A 124 8.46 -0.40 8.02
CA GLY A 124 8.57 -1.47 8.99
C GLY A 124 7.55 -2.60 8.77
N LEU A 125 6.32 -2.28 8.35
CA LEU A 125 5.33 -3.28 7.95
C LEU A 125 5.79 -4.04 6.70
N LEU A 126 6.21 -3.31 5.66
CA LEU A 126 6.62 -3.92 4.39
C LEU A 126 7.89 -4.77 4.52
N GLU A 127 8.86 -4.35 5.33
CA GLU A 127 10.05 -5.17 5.62
C GLU A 127 9.71 -6.51 6.28
N ARG A 128 8.79 -6.52 7.25
CA ARG A 128 8.34 -7.79 7.85
C ARG A 128 7.62 -8.65 6.82
N THR A 129 6.79 -8.03 5.99
CA THR A 129 6.08 -8.70 4.88
C THR A 129 7.06 -9.34 3.89
N ILE A 130 8.12 -8.64 3.48
CA ILE A 130 9.16 -9.18 2.59
C ILE A 130 9.82 -10.42 3.22
N ARG A 131 10.15 -10.38 4.51
CA ARG A 131 10.73 -11.54 5.21
C ARG A 131 9.77 -12.73 5.23
N LEU A 132 8.47 -12.50 5.41
CA LEU A 132 7.46 -13.57 5.39
C LEU A 132 7.23 -14.12 3.98
N ILE A 133 7.23 -13.27 2.96
CA ILE A 133 7.21 -13.64 1.55
C ILE A 133 8.41 -14.55 1.21
N GLY A 134 9.62 -14.20 1.65
CA GLY A 134 10.81 -15.02 1.47
C GLY A 134 10.69 -16.39 2.17
N LYS A 135 10.14 -16.43 3.40
CA LYS A 135 9.86 -17.70 4.11
C LYS A 135 8.84 -18.57 3.38
N ALA A 136 7.90 -17.96 2.66
CA ALA A 136 6.93 -18.67 1.82
C ALA A 136 7.53 -19.21 0.50
N GLY A 137 8.82 -19.00 0.24
CA GLY A 137 9.55 -19.57 -0.90
C GLY A 137 9.67 -18.65 -2.10
N ALA A 138 9.37 -17.37 -1.98
CA ALA A 138 9.67 -16.40 -3.04
C ALA A 138 11.18 -16.13 -3.12
N GLU A 139 11.70 -15.94 -4.34
CA GLU A 139 13.08 -15.58 -4.65
C GLU A 139 13.25 -14.08 -4.87
N GLY A 140 12.13 -13.36 -5.07
CA GLY A 140 12.10 -11.91 -5.20
C GLY A 140 10.71 -11.32 -4.98
N VAL A 141 10.66 -10.01 -4.80
CA VAL A 141 9.42 -9.25 -4.69
C VAL A 141 9.29 -8.25 -5.84
N ILE A 142 8.06 -7.99 -6.23
CA ILE A 142 7.70 -6.95 -7.21
C ILE A 142 6.91 -5.89 -6.46
N PHE A 143 7.30 -4.64 -6.64
CA PHE A 143 6.51 -3.48 -6.23
C PHE A 143 6.46 -2.47 -7.38
N CYS A 144 5.36 -1.74 -7.48
CA CYS A 144 5.09 -0.82 -8.59
C CYS A 144 4.91 0.60 -8.06
N GLU A 145 6.01 1.25 -7.65
CA GLU A 145 5.95 2.64 -7.23
C GLU A 145 5.82 3.55 -8.45
N ASP A 146 4.83 4.41 -8.43
CA ASP A 146 4.54 5.34 -9.51
C ASP A 146 4.84 6.78 -9.08
N LEU A 147 6.06 7.22 -9.39
CA LEU A 147 6.58 8.53 -9.05
C LEU A 147 6.49 9.54 -10.21
N GLY A 148 5.73 9.25 -11.24
CA GLY A 148 5.61 10.08 -12.43
C GLY A 148 4.20 10.28 -12.93
N VAL A 149 4.08 11.20 -13.85
CA VAL A 149 2.96 11.39 -14.76
C VAL A 149 3.49 11.34 -16.19
N GLN A 150 2.63 11.54 -17.19
CA GLN A 150 2.99 11.32 -18.59
C GLN A 150 4.21 12.12 -19.09
N ASP A 151 4.47 13.30 -18.53
CA ASP A 151 5.48 14.24 -19.02
C ASP A 151 6.53 14.65 -17.97
N ARG A 152 6.35 14.24 -16.69
CA ARG A 152 7.25 14.67 -15.61
C ARG A 152 7.20 13.73 -14.40
N VAL A 153 8.20 13.84 -13.54
CA VAL A 153 8.19 13.21 -12.22
C VAL A 153 7.33 14.03 -11.23
N LEU A 154 6.64 13.34 -10.33
CA LEU A 154 5.87 13.96 -9.24
C LEU A 154 6.78 14.45 -8.11
N ILE A 155 7.89 13.75 -7.89
CA ILE A 155 8.85 13.99 -6.82
C ILE A 155 10.19 14.32 -7.45
N GLY A 156 10.74 15.50 -7.16
CA GLY A 156 12.06 15.90 -7.62
C GLY A 156 13.17 15.00 -7.04
N PRO A 157 14.31 14.84 -7.76
CA PRO A 157 15.39 13.92 -7.34
C PRO A 157 15.98 14.21 -5.96
N GLU A 158 16.01 15.47 -5.53
CA GLU A 158 16.49 15.85 -4.20
C GLU A 158 15.52 15.36 -3.12
N MET A 159 14.24 15.67 -3.24
CA MET A 159 13.21 15.20 -2.32
C MET A 159 13.15 13.67 -2.29
N TRP A 160 13.30 13.01 -3.45
CA TRP A 160 13.33 11.56 -3.48
C TRP A 160 14.50 10.98 -2.67
N ARG A 161 15.71 11.56 -2.79
CA ARG A 161 16.89 11.09 -2.04
C ARG A 161 16.76 11.33 -0.54
N ASP A 162 16.11 12.43 -0.18
CA ASP A 162 15.97 12.85 1.21
C ASP A 162 14.82 12.15 1.94
N VAL A 163 13.66 11.99 1.27
CA VAL A 163 12.42 11.55 1.90
C VAL A 163 12.11 10.08 1.65
N PHE A 164 12.43 9.56 0.45
CA PHE A 164 11.95 8.22 0.04
C PHE A 164 13.06 7.17 -0.05
N LYS A 165 14.24 7.55 -0.52
CA LYS A 165 15.35 6.61 -0.67
C LYS A 165 15.80 5.94 0.64
N PRO A 166 15.70 6.57 1.84
CA PRO A 166 16.03 5.91 3.10
C PRO A 166 15.08 4.76 3.48
N HIS A 167 13.91 4.73 2.88
CA HIS A 167 12.85 3.74 3.11
C HIS A 167 12.75 2.74 1.97
#